data_5da959e52432c96f8574b8b4098f6f7e
#
_entry.id   5da959e52432c96f8574b8b4098f6f7e
#
_cell.length_a   1.000
_cell.length_b   1.000
_cell.length_c   1.000
_cell.angle_alpha   90.00
_cell.angle_beta   90.00
_cell.angle_gamma   90.00
#
_symmetry.space_group_name_H-M   'P 1'
#
loop_
_entity.id
_entity.type
_entity.pdbx_description
1 polymer ?
#
loop_
_entity_poly.entity_id
_entity_poly.type
_entity_poly.pdbx_seq_one_letter_code
_entity_poly.pdbx_strand_id
1 'polypeptide(L)' 'RTHVVCRLSGCEMQDGMRHCLYRGANNTSEIMTYNPTTTFIPKEYLCEYAPNKKPPLTLKQALDAIKEAMQ' A
#
# COMPACT_ATOMS: atom_id res chain seq x y z
N ARG A 1 7.65 -13.01 -12.14
CA ARG A 1 8.17 -13.09 -11.79
C ARG A 1 9.00 -12.35 -11.19
N THR A 2 8.87 -11.28 -11.07
CA THR A 2 9.83 -10.45 -10.44
C THR A 2 9.22 -9.69 -9.29
N HIS A 3 10.08 -9.44 -8.32
CA HIS A 3 9.72 -8.65 -7.16
C HIS A 3 10.70 -7.49 -7.04
N VAL A 4 10.23 -6.38 -6.51
CA VAL A 4 11.07 -5.21 -6.26
C VAL A 4 10.89 -4.79 -4.82
N VAL A 5 11.88 -4.10 -4.29
CA VAL A 5 11.78 -3.58 -2.92
C VAL A 5 10.86 -2.38 -2.92
N CYS A 6 9.80 -2.46 -2.13
CA CYS A 6 8.89 -1.34 -1.93
C CYS A 6 9.17 -0.73 -0.57
N ARG A 7 9.13 0.58 -0.50
CA ARG A 7 9.40 1.32 0.71
C ARG A 7 8.14 1.96 1.24
N LEU A 8 8.05 2.01 2.56
CA LEU A 8 6.90 2.61 3.22
C LEU A 8 6.78 4.08 2.86
N SER A 9 5.63 4.45 2.34
CA SER A 9 5.36 5.83 1.98
C SER A 9 4.53 6.55 3.03
N GLY A 10 3.59 5.84 3.66
CA GLY A 10 2.76 6.43 4.69
C GLY A 10 1.69 5.47 5.12
N CYS A 11 1.05 5.77 6.24
CA CYS A 11 -0.01 4.94 6.78
C CYS A 11 -1.18 5.80 7.19
N GLU A 12 -2.36 5.21 7.18
CA GLU A 12 -3.59 5.87 7.59
C GLU A 12 -4.51 4.87 8.24
N MET A 13 -5.29 5.35 9.21
CA MET A 13 -6.32 4.53 9.83
C MET A 13 -7.62 4.71 9.07
N GLN A 14 -8.26 3.61 8.76
CA GLN A 14 -9.56 3.64 8.10
C GLN A 14 -10.34 2.38 8.48
N ASP A 15 -11.58 2.55 8.89
CA ASP A 15 -12.45 1.45 9.28
C ASP A 15 -11.83 0.58 10.37
N GLY A 16 -11.13 1.22 11.29
CA GLY A 16 -10.55 0.52 12.43
C GLY A 16 -9.28 -0.24 12.14
N MET A 17 -8.74 -0.13 10.93
CA MET A 17 -7.52 -0.83 10.56
C MET A 17 -6.48 0.18 10.06
N ARG A 18 -5.21 -0.21 10.17
CA ARG A 18 -4.11 0.63 9.69
C ARG A 18 -3.73 0.17 8.29
N HIS A 19 -3.77 1.08 7.34
CA HIS A 19 -3.40 0.80 5.97
C HIS A 19 -2.14 1.56 5.64
N CYS A 20 -1.14 0.86 5.11
CA CYS A 20 0.14 1.46 4.79
C CYS A 20 0.43 1.28 3.31
N LEU A 21 0.88 2.35 2.69
CA LEU A 21 1.21 2.35 1.27
C LEU A 21 2.70 2.14 1.11
N TYR A 22 3.05 1.17 0.28
CA TYR A 22 4.44 0.89 -0.07
C TYR A 22 4.63 1.15 -1.55
N ARG A 23 5.73 1.78 -1.92
CA ARG A 23 6.04 2.14 -3.30
C ARG A 23 7.37 1.58 -3.72
N GLY A 24 7.42 1.09 -4.95
CA GLY A 24 8.63 0.53 -5.53
C GLY A 24 8.92 1.15 -6.88
N ALA A 25 9.80 0.49 -7.62
CA ALA A 25 10.28 0.99 -8.90
C ALA A 25 9.16 1.01 -9.95
N ASN A 26 9.26 1.96 -10.86
CA ASN A 26 8.37 2.03 -12.03
C ASN A 26 6.89 2.01 -11.66
N ASN A 27 6.54 2.81 -10.64
CA ASN A 27 5.15 2.98 -10.23
C ASN A 27 4.52 1.76 -9.59
N THR A 28 5.33 0.78 -9.21
CA THR A 28 4.82 -0.35 -8.44
C THR A 28 4.40 0.15 -7.06
N SER A 29 3.23 -0.25 -6.62
CA SER A 29 2.76 0.12 -5.29
C SER A 29 1.83 -0.95 -4.74
N GLU A 30 1.78 -1.04 -3.42
CA GLU A 30 0.90 -1.98 -2.74
C GLU A 30 0.46 -1.40 -1.41
N ILE A 31 -0.72 -1.80 -0.97
CA ILE A 31 -1.22 -1.39 0.32
C ILE A 31 -1.29 -2.62 1.22
N MET A 32 -0.67 -2.51 2.38
CA MET A 32 -0.74 -3.56 3.39
C MET A 32 -1.64 -3.09 4.52
N THR A 33 -2.48 -3.99 4.99
CA THR A 33 -3.38 -3.69 6.08
C THR A 33 -2.90 -4.36 7.35
N TYR A 34 -2.77 -3.58 8.41
CA TYR A 34 -2.29 -4.07 9.70
C TYR A 34 -3.34 -3.83 10.77
N ASN A 35 -3.25 -4.64 11.81
CA ASN A 35 -4.05 -4.44 12.98
C ASN A 35 -3.71 -3.11 13.62
N PRO A 36 -4.68 -2.37 14.18
CA PRO A 36 -4.35 -1.09 14.81
C PRO A 36 -3.43 -1.23 16.01
N THR A 37 -3.34 -2.41 16.60
CA THR A 37 -2.46 -2.63 17.72
C THR A 37 -1.06 -3.08 17.33
N THR A 38 -0.80 -3.25 16.04
CA THR A 38 0.51 -3.66 15.56
C THR A 38 1.54 -2.59 15.91
N THR A 39 2.62 -3.01 16.57
CA THR A 39 3.65 -2.07 16.99
C THR A 39 4.81 -1.98 16.02
N PHE A 40 4.98 -2.99 15.17
CA PHE A 40 6.06 -2.98 14.19
C PHE A 40 5.49 -2.93 12.79
N ILE A 41 5.84 -1.88 12.07
CA ILE A 41 5.45 -1.71 10.66
C ILE A 41 6.73 -1.76 9.85
N PRO A 42 6.92 -2.77 8.98
CA PRO A 42 8.15 -2.83 8.18
C PRO A 42 8.27 -1.60 7.29
N LYS A 43 9.50 -1.11 7.17
CA LYS A 43 9.76 0.04 6.30
C LYS A 43 9.93 -0.37 4.86
N GLU A 44 10.18 -1.64 4.61
CA GLU A 44 10.37 -2.17 3.25
C GLU A 44 9.83 -3.57 3.19
N TYR A 45 9.40 -3.97 2.01
CA TYR A 45 9.10 -5.36 1.76
C TYR A 45 9.09 -5.60 0.25
N LEU A 46 9.12 -6.87 -0.14
CA LEU A 46 9.16 -7.23 -1.55
C LEU A 46 7.75 -7.22 -2.13
N CYS A 47 7.53 -6.31 -3.05
CA CYS A 47 6.27 -6.23 -3.78
C CYS A 47 6.38 -6.97 -5.09
N GLU A 48 5.27 -7.45 -5.59
CA GLU A 48 5.22 -7.97 -6.94
C GLU A 48 5.33 -6.82 -7.92
N TYR A 49 6.25 -6.93 -8.87
CA TYR A 49 6.50 -5.87 -9.84
C TYR A 49 5.25 -5.68 -10.71
N ALA A 50 4.71 -4.47 -10.73
CA ALA A 50 3.51 -4.18 -11.48
C ALA A 50 3.56 -2.75 -12.01
N PRO A 51 4.34 -2.50 -13.07
CA PRO A 51 4.51 -1.14 -13.59
C PRO A 51 3.28 -0.59 -14.28
N ASN A 52 2.39 -1.47 -14.74
CA ASN A 52 1.19 -1.03 -15.43
C ASN A 52 0.07 -0.61 -14.50
N LYS A 53 0.26 -0.86 -13.22
CA LYS A 53 -0.73 -0.49 -12.24
C LYS A 53 -0.70 1.03 -12.08
N LYS A 54 -1.86 1.64 -12.10
CA LYS A 54 -1.93 3.08 -11.93
C LYS A 54 -1.66 3.42 -10.47
N PRO A 55 -0.58 4.14 -10.17
CA PRO A 55 -0.27 4.43 -8.77
C PRO A 55 -1.24 5.47 -8.22
N PRO A 56 -1.59 5.37 -6.95
CA PRO A 56 -2.40 6.40 -6.31
C PRO A 56 -1.56 7.64 -6.03
N LEU A 57 -2.19 8.80 -6.11
CA LEU A 57 -1.49 10.03 -5.77
C LEU A 57 -1.30 10.15 -4.27
N THR A 58 -2.27 9.68 -3.51
CA THR A 58 -2.20 9.69 -2.07
C THR A 58 -2.74 8.38 -1.53
N LEU A 59 -2.40 8.09 -0.29
CA LEU A 59 -2.92 6.90 0.36
C LEU A 59 -4.44 6.96 0.47
N LYS A 60 -4.98 8.13 0.74
CA LYS A 60 -6.42 8.28 0.85
C LYS A 60 -7.10 7.94 -0.46
N GLN A 61 -6.54 8.39 -1.58
CA GLN A 61 -7.11 8.08 -2.88
C GLN A 61 -7.08 6.58 -3.15
N ALA A 62 -5.99 5.93 -2.76
CA ALA A 62 -5.87 4.49 -2.95
C ALA A 62 -6.94 3.75 -2.15
N LEU A 63 -7.16 4.16 -0.91
CA LEU A 63 -8.16 3.51 -0.07
C LEU A 63 -9.57 3.76 -0.58
N ASP A 64 -9.82 4.96 -1.07
CA ASP A 64 -11.14 5.27 -1.64
C ASP A 64 -11.42 4.41 -2.86
N ALA A 65 -10.42 4.20 -3.69
CA ALA A 65 -10.58 3.36 -4.89
C ALA A 65 -10.88 1.92 -4.50
N ILE A 66 -10.21 1.41 -3.48
CA ILE A 66 -10.45 0.06 -3.01
C ILE A 66 -11.88 -0.05 -2.46
N LYS A 67 -12.28 0.95 -1.72
CA LYS A 67 -13.62 0.94 -1.13
C LYS A 67 -14.70 0.92 -2.21
N GLU A 68 -14.50 1.70 -3.25
CA GLU A 68 -15.45 1.72 -4.36
C GLU A 68 -15.50 0.38 -5.08
N ALA A 69 -14.35 -0.24 -5.25
CA ALA A 69 -14.30 -1.52 -5.95
C ALA A 69 -14.97 -2.64 -5.18
N MET A 70 -15.12 -2.47 -3.87
CA MET A 70 -15.72 -3.48 -3.03
C MET A 70 -17.22 -3.33 -2.88
N GLN A 71 -17.79 -2.30 -3.48
CA GLN A 71 -19.25 -2.09 -3.40
C GLN A 71 -19.99 -2.72 -4.59
#